data_17a5e2300a8538f0edab6fd23c2f2010
#
_entry.id   17a5e2300a8538f0edab6fd23c2f2010
#
_cell.length_a   1.000
_cell.length_b   1.000
_cell.length_c   1.000
_cell.angle_alpha   90.00
_cell.angle_beta   90.00
_cell.angle_gamma   90.00
#
_symmetry.space_group_name_H-M   'P 1'
#
loop_
_entity.id
_entity.type
_entity.pdbx_description
1 polymer ?
#
loop_
_entity_poly.entity_id
_entity_poly.type
_entity_poly.pdbx_seq_one_letter_code
_entity_poly.pdbx_strand_id
1 'polypeptide(L)'
;MYQTRKIGVVGQGHVGAHVANSLLMQGIADELYLCDINEAKVTSEVQDLRDTLSFVPYNTKIVNCYDHYEELACCDVIVNAAGKVALAAGNRDGELFFTTDAARTFAKRIVDAGFDGIFVSISNPCDVVCTELWHLTGYDPKKIIGSGCGLDSARLRTEISKKVGVSPKSIDAYMIGEHGFSQLAAFKAATIAGKSLNELQAENPDKYAFDHMEVEELARKGGYVTYQGKQCTEYAVANSAARVCAAVLHNEHAVLSASTLMTGQYGEEGIFTSLPCVIGAEGVEEVYTLDLSEYELEGFHKSCQHIRDNIAQLDWWDAEAYDAK
;
A
#
# COMPACT_ATOMS: atom_id res chain seq x y z
N MET A 1 -14.01 3.13 28.24
CA MET A 1 -14.11 1.71 27.85
C MET A 1 -12.99 1.48 26.86
N TYR A 2 -12.17 0.44 26.98
CA TYR A 2 -11.11 0.14 26.01
C TYR A 2 -11.75 -0.26 24.69
N GLN A 3 -11.37 0.38 23.60
CA GLN A 3 -11.85 0.02 22.27
C GLN A 3 -10.94 -1.06 21.70
N THR A 4 -11.55 -2.19 21.32
CA THR A 4 -10.83 -3.33 20.72
C THR A 4 -10.52 -3.01 19.27
N ARG A 5 -9.23 -3.11 18.88
CA ARG A 5 -8.76 -2.88 17.50
C ARG A 5 -8.92 -4.16 16.69
N LYS A 6 -9.82 -4.13 15.73
CA LYS A 6 -10.17 -5.28 14.89
C LYS A 6 -9.65 -5.09 13.46
N ILE A 7 -8.87 -6.04 12.97
CA ILE A 7 -8.34 -6.00 11.61
C ILE A 7 -8.76 -7.25 10.85
N GLY A 8 -9.36 -7.05 9.68
CA GLY A 8 -9.61 -8.09 8.70
C GLY A 8 -8.46 -8.24 7.72
N VAL A 9 -8.14 -9.45 7.28
CA VAL A 9 -7.19 -9.69 6.19
C VAL A 9 -7.83 -10.61 5.16
N VAL A 10 -8.01 -10.11 3.95
CA VAL A 10 -8.53 -10.85 2.79
C VAL A 10 -7.37 -11.38 1.96
N GLY A 11 -7.34 -12.70 1.75
CA GLY A 11 -6.26 -13.40 1.07
C GLY A 11 -5.14 -13.81 2.04
N GLN A 12 -5.00 -15.13 2.27
CA GLN A 12 -3.99 -15.73 3.14
C GLN A 12 -2.85 -16.35 2.34
N GLY A 13 -2.51 -15.75 1.20
CA GLY A 13 -1.32 -16.09 0.44
C GLY A 13 -0.02 -15.69 1.17
N HIS A 14 1.12 -15.74 0.46
CA HIS A 14 2.42 -15.36 1.06
C HIS A 14 2.38 -13.99 1.75
N VAL A 15 1.81 -12.98 1.09
CA VAL A 15 1.82 -11.61 1.63
C VAL A 15 0.80 -11.46 2.75
N GLY A 16 -0.44 -11.92 2.58
CA GLY A 16 -1.50 -11.76 3.58
C GLY A 16 -1.17 -12.48 4.89
N ALA A 17 -0.62 -13.70 4.84
CA ALA A 17 -0.13 -14.41 6.02
C ALA A 17 0.95 -13.61 6.77
N HIS A 18 1.90 -13.00 6.02
CA HIS A 18 2.92 -12.15 6.63
C HIS A 18 2.35 -10.84 7.19
N VAL A 19 1.27 -10.28 6.59
CA VAL A 19 0.54 -9.13 7.16
C VAL A 19 -0.07 -9.52 8.51
N ALA A 20 -0.81 -10.62 8.55
CA ALA A 20 -1.43 -11.10 9.79
C ALA A 20 -0.38 -11.33 10.89
N ASN A 21 0.73 -12.00 10.55
CA ASN A 21 1.85 -12.19 11.47
C ASN A 21 2.50 -10.87 11.89
N SER A 22 2.69 -9.91 10.98
CA SER A 22 3.28 -8.61 11.29
C SER A 22 2.40 -7.80 12.25
N LEU A 23 1.09 -7.78 12.03
CA LEU A 23 0.11 -7.14 12.92
C LEU A 23 0.11 -7.76 14.32
N LEU A 24 0.17 -9.09 14.39
CA LEU A 24 0.26 -9.83 15.65
C LEU A 24 1.57 -9.53 16.38
N MET A 25 2.72 -9.67 15.71
CA MET A 25 4.05 -9.51 16.31
C MET A 25 4.31 -8.08 16.81
N GLN A 26 3.69 -7.08 16.21
CA GLN A 26 3.79 -5.67 16.62
C GLN A 26 2.73 -5.25 17.63
N GLY A 27 1.77 -6.11 17.97
CA GLY A 27 0.67 -5.80 18.90
C GLY A 27 -0.27 -4.72 18.38
N ILE A 28 -0.43 -4.62 17.05
CA ILE A 28 -1.29 -3.60 16.43
C ILE A 28 -2.76 -4.01 16.54
N ALA A 29 -3.08 -5.30 16.38
CA ALA A 29 -4.44 -5.83 16.41
C ALA A 29 -4.74 -6.54 17.73
N ASP A 30 -5.92 -6.28 18.31
CA ASP A 30 -6.47 -7.06 19.42
C ASP A 30 -7.29 -8.27 18.91
N GLU A 31 -7.92 -8.14 17.74
CA GLU A 31 -8.58 -9.21 17.02
C GLU A 31 -8.17 -9.22 15.54
N LEU A 32 -7.85 -10.39 15.00
CA LEU A 32 -7.58 -10.64 13.59
C LEU A 32 -8.65 -11.55 13.00
N TYR A 33 -9.27 -11.10 11.91
CA TYR A 33 -10.29 -11.82 11.15
C TYR A 33 -9.70 -12.19 9.79
N LEU A 34 -9.51 -13.49 9.52
CA LEU A 34 -8.79 -13.96 8.34
C LEU A 34 -9.75 -14.62 7.34
N CYS A 35 -9.75 -14.13 6.11
CA CYS A 35 -10.51 -14.68 4.99
C CYS A 35 -9.60 -15.20 3.88
N ASP A 36 -9.97 -16.31 3.28
CA ASP A 36 -9.40 -16.84 2.02
C ASP A 36 -10.42 -17.79 1.38
N ILE A 37 -10.45 -17.86 0.05
CA ILE A 37 -11.27 -18.82 -0.69
C ILE A 37 -10.82 -20.27 -0.51
N ASN A 38 -9.60 -20.49 -0.03
CA ASN A 38 -9.05 -21.80 0.30
C ASN A 38 -9.17 -22.06 1.80
N GLU A 39 -10.20 -22.83 2.18
CA GLU A 39 -10.50 -23.16 3.57
C GLU A 39 -9.32 -23.82 4.30
N ALA A 40 -8.63 -24.76 3.66
CA ALA A 40 -7.47 -25.44 4.24
C ALA A 40 -6.33 -24.45 4.52
N LYS A 41 -6.12 -23.48 3.62
CA LYS A 41 -5.08 -22.46 3.76
C LYS A 41 -5.39 -21.54 4.95
N VAL A 42 -6.57 -20.93 5.01
CA VAL A 42 -6.90 -20.02 6.10
C VAL A 42 -6.92 -20.74 7.46
N THR A 43 -7.39 -22.00 7.50
CA THR A 43 -7.39 -22.81 8.71
C THR A 43 -5.97 -23.08 9.23
N SER A 44 -5.02 -23.37 8.32
CA SER A 44 -3.62 -23.58 8.70
C SER A 44 -2.95 -22.30 9.19
N GLU A 45 -3.20 -21.17 8.56
CA GLU A 45 -2.65 -19.87 9.00
C GLU A 45 -3.20 -19.44 10.38
N VAL A 46 -4.51 -19.64 10.60
CA VAL A 46 -5.12 -19.39 11.91
C VAL A 46 -4.50 -20.25 13.01
N GLN A 47 -4.21 -21.53 12.72
CA GLN A 47 -3.57 -22.43 13.70
C GLN A 47 -2.15 -21.97 14.02
N ASP A 48 -1.32 -21.68 13.02
CA ASP A 48 0.07 -21.28 13.18
C ASP A 48 0.19 -19.94 13.94
N LEU A 49 -0.69 -18.97 13.63
CA LEU A 49 -0.77 -17.70 14.37
C LEU A 49 -1.21 -17.91 15.84
N ARG A 50 -2.14 -18.84 16.11
CA ARG A 50 -2.54 -19.17 17.48
C ARG A 50 -1.40 -19.79 18.28
N ASP A 51 -0.60 -20.65 17.66
CA ASP A 51 0.58 -21.25 18.29
C ASP A 51 1.62 -20.18 18.60
N THR A 52 1.77 -19.17 17.72
CA THR A 52 2.67 -18.02 17.90
C THR A 52 2.33 -17.19 19.13
N LEU A 53 1.06 -17.13 19.58
CA LEU A 53 0.64 -16.37 20.76
C LEU A 53 1.40 -16.76 22.05
N SER A 54 1.88 -17.98 22.12
CA SER A 54 2.69 -18.44 23.27
C SER A 54 4.05 -17.75 23.39
N PHE A 55 4.51 -17.05 22.36
CA PHE A 55 5.85 -16.45 22.27
C PHE A 55 5.85 -14.92 22.16
N VAL A 56 4.68 -14.28 22.16
CA VAL A 56 4.55 -12.84 22.08
C VAL A 56 3.92 -12.26 23.36
N PRO A 57 4.22 -11.01 23.72
CA PRO A 57 3.66 -10.39 24.93
C PRO A 57 2.21 -9.90 24.76
N TYR A 58 1.62 -10.08 23.60
CA TYR A 58 0.27 -9.62 23.26
C TYR A 58 -0.70 -10.80 23.23
N ASN A 59 -1.98 -10.50 23.43
CA ASN A 59 -3.03 -11.48 23.43
C ASN A 59 -4.05 -11.11 22.36
N THR A 60 -3.86 -11.64 21.15
CA THR A 60 -4.69 -11.35 20.00
C THR A 60 -5.68 -12.48 19.75
N LYS A 61 -6.98 -12.17 19.64
CA LYS A 61 -7.98 -13.14 19.21
C LYS A 61 -7.88 -13.35 17.70
N ILE A 62 -7.78 -14.61 17.24
CA ILE A 62 -7.67 -14.95 15.82
C ILE A 62 -8.92 -15.72 15.39
N VAL A 63 -9.64 -15.18 14.41
CA VAL A 63 -10.91 -15.67 13.88
C VAL A 63 -10.71 -16.20 12.47
N ASN A 64 -11.16 -17.42 12.21
CA ASN A 64 -11.24 -17.97 10.85
C ASN A 64 -12.62 -17.62 10.29
N CYS A 65 -12.64 -16.76 9.27
CA CYS A 65 -13.86 -16.36 8.57
C CYS A 65 -14.05 -17.10 7.24
N TYR A 66 -13.04 -17.83 6.76
CA TYR A 66 -13.07 -18.52 5.47
C TYR A 66 -13.50 -17.58 4.33
N ASP A 67 -14.65 -17.84 3.67
CA ASP A 67 -15.24 -17.00 2.62
C ASP A 67 -16.46 -16.18 3.08
N HIS A 68 -16.66 -16.11 4.40
CA HIS A 68 -17.72 -15.30 5.02
C HIS A 68 -17.25 -13.83 5.17
N TYR A 69 -17.07 -13.16 4.06
CA TYR A 69 -16.53 -11.78 4.00
C TYR A 69 -17.37 -10.77 4.78
N GLU A 70 -18.68 -11.01 4.94
CA GLU A 70 -19.61 -10.19 5.71
C GLU A 70 -19.21 -10.07 7.19
N GLU A 71 -18.50 -11.07 7.73
CA GLU A 71 -18.00 -11.04 9.11
C GLU A 71 -16.94 -9.95 9.32
N LEU A 72 -16.28 -9.49 8.24
CA LEU A 72 -15.30 -8.41 8.30
C LEU A 72 -15.93 -7.03 8.52
N ALA A 73 -17.24 -6.89 8.37
CA ALA A 73 -17.92 -5.59 8.58
C ALA A 73 -17.75 -5.04 10.00
N CYS A 74 -17.39 -5.89 10.98
CA CYS A 74 -17.09 -5.44 12.34
C CYS A 74 -15.67 -4.92 12.56
N CYS A 75 -14.81 -4.94 11.53
CA CYS A 75 -13.40 -4.52 11.64
C CYS A 75 -13.25 -3.01 11.52
N ASP A 76 -12.21 -2.46 12.16
CA ASP A 76 -11.82 -1.06 12.02
C ASP A 76 -10.98 -0.85 10.74
N VAL A 77 -10.19 -1.86 10.36
CA VAL A 77 -9.37 -1.86 9.15
C VAL A 77 -9.50 -3.21 8.45
N ILE A 78 -9.59 -3.20 7.12
CA ILE A 78 -9.50 -4.42 6.31
C ILE A 78 -8.33 -4.30 5.36
N VAL A 79 -7.39 -5.27 5.44
CA VAL A 79 -6.27 -5.36 4.50
C VAL A 79 -6.66 -6.29 3.35
N ASN A 80 -6.67 -5.76 2.13
CA ASN A 80 -6.81 -6.55 0.91
C ASN A 80 -5.44 -7.03 0.43
N ALA A 81 -5.20 -8.32 0.54
CA ALA A 81 -4.00 -9.02 0.08
C ALA A 81 -4.35 -10.13 -0.93
N ALA A 82 -5.53 -10.07 -1.54
CA ALA A 82 -5.93 -11.02 -2.57
C ALA A 82 -5.03 -10.87 -3.79
N GLY A 83 -4.41 -11.96 -4.26
CA GLY A 83 -3.48 -11.94 -5.37
C GLY A 83 -3.04 -13.34 -5.78
N LYS A 84 -2.35 -13.43 -6.90
CA LYS A 84 -1.78 -14.67 -7.43
C LYS A 84 -0.38 -14.41 -7.99
N VAL A 85 0.60 -14.32 -7.12
CA VAL A 85 2.00 -13.97 -7.42
C VAL A 85 2.57 -14.69 -8.66
N ALA A 86 2.12 -15.91 -8.94
CA ALA A 86 2.54 -16.66 -10.13
C ALA A 86 2.16 -15.96 -11.45
N LEU A 87 1.12 -15.11 -11.45
CA LEU A 87 0.71 -14.35 -12.64
C LEU A 87 1.56 -13.09 -12.84
N ALA A 88 2.14 -12.58 -11.78
CA ALA A 88 2.99 -11.38 -11.84
C ALA A 88 4.23 -11.61 -12.73
N ALA A 89 4.83 -12.80 -12.70
CA ALA A 89 5.97 -13.20 -13.54
C ALA A 89 7.06 -12.09 -13.69
N GLY A 90 7.26 -11.29 -12.64
CA GLY A 90 8.16 -10.13 -12.64
C GLY A 90 7.54 -8.82 -13.17
N ASN A 91 6.27 -8.81 -13.57
CA ASN A 91 5.50 -7.61 -13.94
C ASN A 91 4.29 -7.48 -13.00
N ARG A 92 4.15 -6.34 -12.30
CA ARG A 92 3.03 -6.11 -11.38
C ARG A 92 1.67 -6.05 -12.06
N ASP A 93 1.62 -5.63 -13.33
CA ASP A 93 0.39 -5.60 -14.13
C ASP A 93 -0.08 -7.02 -14.52
N GLY A 94 0.76 -8.04 -14.38
CA GLY A 94 0.40 -9.42 -14.70
C GLY A 94 -0.75 -10.00 -13.87
N GLU A 95 -1.05 -9.38 -12.72
CA GLU A 95 -2.18 -9.77 -11.87
C GLU A 95 -3.47 -8.97 -12.13
N LEU A 96 -3.46 -7.97 -13.03
CA LEU A 96 -4.52 -6.99 -13.26
C LEU A 96 -5.93 -7.61 -13.27
N PHE A 97 -6.18 -8.54 -14.17
CA PHE A 97 -7.50 -9.17 -14.33
C PHE A 97 -7.87 -10.05 -13.13
N PHE A 98 -6.89 -10.72 -12.53
CA PHE A 98 -7.14 -11.60 -11.40
C PHE A 98 -7.51 -10.81 -10.12
N THR A 99 -6.79 -9.75 -9.82
CA THR A 99 -6.97 -9.01 -8.57
C THR A 99 -8.18 -8.10 -8.59
N THR A 100 -8.51 -7.50 -9.74
CA THR A 100 -9.73 -6.73 -9.93
C THR A 100 -10.96 -7.64 -9.89
N ASP A 101 -10.92 -8.81 -10.55
CA ASP A 101 -11.99 -9.80 -10.45
C ASP A 101 -12.15 -10.33 -9.01
N ALA A 102 -11.05 -10.59 -8.30
CA ALA A 102 -11.09 -10.98 -6.89
C ALA A 102 -11.76 -9.90 -6.02
N ALA A 103 -11.46 -8.62 -6.22
CA ALA A 103 -12.08 -7.53 -5.47
C ALA A 103 -13.61 -7.53 -5.61
N ARG A 104 -14.15 -7.86 -6.77
CA ARG A 104 -15.58 -7.97 -7.07
C ARG A 104 -16.27 -9.06 -6.24
N THR A 105 -15.54 -10.09 -5.81
CA THR A 105 -16.13 -11.20 -5.03
C THR A 105 -16.40 -10.83 -3.58
N PHE A 106 -15.69 -9.88 -3.00
CA PHE A 106 -15.79 -9.56 -1.57
C PHE A 106 -16.13 -8.09 -1.24
N ALA A 107 -15.66 -7.12 -2.05
CA ALA A 107 -15.73 -5.70 -1.67
C ALA A 107 -17.15 -5.24 -1.38
N LYS A 108 -18.07 -5.48 -2.31
CA LYS A 108 -19.48 -5.09 -2.14
C LYS A 108 -20.16 -5.85 -1.00
N ARG A 109 -19.86 -7.13 -0.81
CA ARG A 109 -20.43 -7.95 0.30
C ARG A 109 -20.04 -7.36 1.66
N ILE A 110 -18.80 -6.90 1.81
CA ILE A 110 -18.30 -6.27 3.04
C ILE A 110 -19.01 -4.94 3.30
N VAL A 111 -19.11 -4.09 2.29
CA VAL A 111 -19.74 -2.76 2.40
C VAL A 111 -21.25 -2.89 2.66
N ASP A 112 -21.94 -3.77 1.93
CA ASP A 112 -23.39 -4.03 2.12
C ASP A 112 -23.70 -4.61 3.51
N ALA A 113 -22.75 -5.30 4.15
CA ALA A 113 -22.87 -5.79 5.51
C ALA A 113 -22.69 -4.69 6.59
N GLY A 114 -22.41 -3.44 6.18
CA GLY A 114 -22.31 -2.28 7.06
C GLY A 114 -20.90 -1.93 7.52
N PHE A 115 -19.86 -2.33 6.77
CA PHE A 115 -18.50 -1.89 7.05
C PHE A 115 -18.38 -0.36 6.94
N ASP A 116 -17.76 0.26 7.95
CA ASP A 116 -17.51 1.71 8.02
C ASP A 116 -16.06 2.04 8.38
N GLY A 117 -15.16 1.06 8.34
CA GLY A 117 -13.74 1.20 8.63
C GLY A 117 -12.91 1.64 7.42
N ILE A 118 -11.64 1.32 7.44
CA ILE A 118 -10.66 1.69 6.42
C ILE A 118 -10.23 0.46 5.61
N PHE A 119 -10.29 0.53 4.29
CA PHE A 119 -9.64 -0.44 3.40
C PHE A 119 -8.16 -0.07 3.21
N VAL A 120 -7.26 -1.05 3.38
CA VAL A 120 -5.83 -0.95 3.03
C VAL A 120 -5.53 -1.99 1.97
N SER A 121 -5.25 -1.60 0.73
CA SER A 121 -4.95 -2.54 -0.36
C SER A 121 -3.44 -2.66 -0.61
N ILE A 122 -2.97 -3.91 -0.73
CA ILE A 122 -1.61 -4.25 -1.14
C ILE A 122 -1.60 -5.19 -2.37
N SER A 123 -2.77 -5.45 -2.93
CA SER A 123 -2.94 -6.25 -4.15
C SER A 123 -2.46 -5.46 -5.36
N ASN A 124 -1.81 -6.12 -6.32
CA ASN A 124 -1.27 -5.47 -7.51
C ASN A 124 -2.17 -5.67 -8.74
N PRO A 125 -2.22 -4.70 -9.66
CA PRO A 125 -1.66 -3.34 -9.61
C PRO A 125 -2.36 -2.48 -8.54
N CYS A 126 -1.61 -2.00 -7.56
CA CYS A 126 -2.16 -1.43 -6.33
C CYS A 126 -3.15 -0.28 -6.59
N ASP A 127 -2.76 0.65 -7.45
CA ASP A 127 -3.54 1.86 -7.74
C ASP A 127 -4.83 1.53 -8.51
N VAL A 128 -4.77 0.56 -9.42
CA VAL A 128 -5.95 0.07 -10.17
C VAL A 128 -6.90 -0.65 -9.22
N VAL A 129 -6.40 -1.52 -8.34
CA VAL A 129 -7.26 -2.25 -7.37
C VAL A 129 -7.94 -1.28 -6.40
N CYS A 130 -7.26 -0.22 -5.95
CA CYS A 130 -7.89 0.82 -5.13
C CYS A 130 -8.97 1.57 -5.90
N THR A 131 -8.71 1.91 -7.16
CA THR A 131 -9.68 2.55 -8.04
C THR A 131 -10.89 1.63 -8.29
N GLU A 132 -10.66 0.33 -8.48
CA GLU A 132 -11.71 -0.69 -8.63
C GLU A 132 -12.56 -0.83 -7.35
N LEU A 133 -11.95 -0.89 -6.17
CA LEU A 133 -12.68 -0.92 -4.89
C LEU A 133 -13.63 0.28 -4.75
N TRP A 134 -13.14 1.47 -5.06
CA TRP A 134 -13.94 2.68 -5.05
C TRP A 134 -15.08 2.63 -6.09
N HIS A 135 -14.74 2.26 -7.31
CA HIS A 135 -15.66 2.19 -8.44
C HIS A 135 -16.83 1.22 -8.21
N LEU A 136 -16.52 0.01 -7.67
CA LEU A 136 -17.51 -1.02 -7.38
C LEU A 136 -18.46 -0.67 -6.24
N THR A 137 -17.93 -0.01 -5.22
CA THR A 137 -18.65 0.12 -3.94
C THR A 137 -19.23 1.52 -3.71
N GLY A 138 -18.69 2.55 -4.36
CA GLY A 138 -18.98 3.95 -4.04
C GLY A 138 -18.60 4.34 -2.61
N TYR A 139 -17.69 3.56 -1.99
CA TYR A 139 -17.22 3.81 -0.64
C TYR A 139 -16.48 5.15 -0.55
N ASP A 140 -16.44 5.77 0.64
CA ASP A 140 -15.68 7.00 0.83
C ASP A 140 -14.22 6.80 0.39
N PRO A 141 -13.73 7.50 -0.66
CA PRO A 141 -12.38 7.30 -1.16
C PRO A 141 -11.29 7.66 -0.16
N LYS A 142 -11.57 8.48 0.85
CA LYS A 142 -10.64 8.76 1.95
C LYS A 142 -10.39 7.53 2.81
N LYS A 143 -11.34 6.62 2.85
CA LYS A 143 -11.30 5.36 3.58
C LYS A 143 -10.74 4.19 2.75
N ILE A 144 -10.22 4.45 1.55
CA ILE A 144 -9.52 3.47 0.71
C ILE A 144 -8.08 3.93 0.55
N ILE A 145 -7.13 3.14 1.05
CA ILE A 145 -5.70 3.47 1.05
C ILE A 145 -4.95 2.31 0.38
N GLY A 146 -4.22 2.60 -0.70
CA GLY A 146 -3.25 1.65 -1.22
C GLY A 146 -1.90 1.79 -0.50
N SER A 147 -1.19 0.69 -0.25
CA SER A 147 0.18 0.77 0.25
C SER A 147 1.11 1.55 -0.69
N GLY A 148 0.76 1.59 -1.96
CA GLY A 148 1.35 2.43 -2.99
C GLY A 148 2.87 2.45 -2.97
N CYS A 149 3.46 3.61 -3.18
CA CYS A 149 4.91 3.82 -3.17
C CYS A 149 5.54 3.91 -1.76
N GLY A 150 4.85 3.51 -0.70
CA GLY A 150 5.38 3.52 0.66
C GLY A 150 6.64 2.67 0.81
N LEU A 151 6.60 1.42 0.31
CA LEU A 151 7.77 0.54 0.29
C LEU A 151 8.86 1.05 -0.67
N ASP A 152 8.48 1.60 -1.82
CA ASP A 152 9.41 2.12 -2.81
C ASP A 152 10.14 3.37 -2.28
N SER A 153 9.44 4.21 -1.52
CA SER A 153 10.03 5.34 -0.80
C SER A 153 11.04 4.87 0.27
N ALA A 154 10.77 3.75 0.95
CA ALA A 154 11.73 3.17 1.88
C ALA A 154 12.99 2.65 1.17
N ARG A 155 12.84 2.09 -0.03
CA ARG A 155 13.98 1.69 -0.90
C ARG A 155 14.77 2.91 -1.35
N LEU A 156 14.09 3.96 -1.82
CA LEU A 156 14.73 5.23 -2.21
C LEU A 156 15.58 5.80 -1.08
N ARG A 157 15.00 5.91 0.13
CA ARG A 157 15.74 6.37 1.32
C ARG A 157 16.94 5.48 1.64
N THR A 158 16.82 4.18 1.43
CA THR A 158 17.93 3.23 1.62
C THR A 158 19.06 3.47 0.60
N GLU A 159 18.73 3.69 -0.67
CA GLU A 159 19.76 3.95 -1.69
C GLU A 159 20.43 5.32 -1.49
N ILE A 160 19.68 6.37 -1.15
CA ILE A 160 20.26 7.66 -0.75
C ILE A 160 21.17 7.48 0.48
N SER A 161 20.73 6.74 1.49
CA SER A 161 21.49 6.44 2.71
C SER A 161 22.87 5.85 2.42
N LYS A 162 22.97 4.92 1.46
CA LYS A 162 24.25 4.32 1.03
C LYS A 162 25.21 5.35 0.42
N LYS A 163 24.69 6.35 -0.30
CA LYS A 163 25.50 7.41 -0.92
C LYS A 163 26.00 8.42 0.10
N VAL A 164 25.15 8.83 1.06
CA VAL A 164 25.43 9.96 1.95
C VAL A 164 25.79 9.58 3.39
N GLY A 165 25.70 8.29 3.78
CA GLY A 165 26.06 7.82 5.10
C GLY A 165 25.13 8.31 6.23
N VAL A 166 23.85 8.57 5.92
CA VAL A 166 22.83 8.99 6.88
C VAL A 166 21.77 7.88 7.00
N SER A 167 21.23 7.64 8.20
CA SER A 167 20.18 6.65 8.40
C SER A 167 18.99 6.89 7.45
N PRO A 168 18.45 5.87 6.79
CA PRO A 168 17.26 6.03 5.92
C PRO A 168 16.04 6.58 6.67
N LYS A 169 15.99 6.42 8.00
CA LYS A 169 14.93 7.00 8.85
C LYS A 169 15.04 8.52 9.06
N SER A 170 16.18 9.11 8.68
CA SER A 170 16.44 10.55 8.80
C SER A 170 16.47 11.24 7.44
N ILE A 171 15.98 10.58 6.41
CA ILE A 171 15.87 11.07 5.04
C ILE A 171 14.39 11.18 4.70
N ASP A 172 13.93 12.38 4.37
CA ASP A 172 12.60 12.61 3.84
C ASP A 172 12.68 12.60 2.31
N ALA A 173 12.29 11.49 1.71
CA ALA A 173 12.27 11.31 0.26
C ALA A 173 11.14 10.34 -0.12
N TYR A 174 10.48 10.64 -1.22
CA TYR A 174 9.29 9.95 -1.67
C TYR A 174 9.44 9.45 -3.10
N MET A 175 9.06 8.20 -3.33
CA MET A 175 8.61 7.72 -4.64
C MET A 175 7.14 8.08 -4.78
N ILE A 176 6.73 8.52 -5.94
CA ILE A 176 5.37 8.96 -6.26
C ILE A 176 4.89 8.34 -7.58
N GLY A 177 3.60 8.47 -7.87
CA GLY A 177 3.00 7.90 -9.07
C GLY A 177 2.49 6.48 -8.85
N GLU A 178 2.44 5.68 -9.90
CA GLU A 178 2.01 4.29 -9.88
C GLU A 178 2.95 3.41 -9.07
N HIS A 179 2.40 2.52 -8.25
CA HIS A 179 3.20 1.49 -7.59
C HIS A 179 3.63 0.41 -8.58
N GLY A 180 4.58 0.71 -9.45
CA GLY A 180 5.00 -0.17 -10.52
C GLY A 180 6.28 0.30 -11.21
N PHE A 181 6.33 0.11 -12.53
CA PHE A 181 7.50 0.51 -13.33
C PHE A 181 7.58 2.00 -13.60
N SER A 182 6.44 2.68 -13.62
CA SER A 182 6.35 4.10 -13.97
C SER A 182 6.51 5.04 -12.77
N GLN A 183 6.71 4.50 -11.55
CA GLN A 183 7.02 5.30 -10.37
C GLN A 183 8.29 6.12 -10.54
N LEU A 184 8.35 7.26 -9.87
CA LEU A 184 9.51 8.15 -9.93
C LEU A 184 9.84 8.75 -8.57
N ALA A 185 11.10 9.18 -8.39
CA ALA A 185 11.56 9.82 -7.18
C ALA A 185 11.38 11.34 -7.25
N ALA A 186 10.75 11.94 -6.25
CA ALA A 186 10.63 13.38 -6.09
C ALA A 186 11.90 13.96 -5.43
N PHE A 187 13.04 13.94 -6.14
CA PHE A 187 14.33 14.39 -5.60
C PHE A 187 14.37 15.86 -5.25
N LYS A 188 13.67 16.70 -6.02
CA LYS A 188 13.61 18.16 -5.74
C LYS A 188 13.03 18.45 -4.36
N ALA A 189 12.11 17.62 -3.89
CA ALA A 189 11.49 17.73 -2.58
C ALA A 189 12.22 16.92 -1.48
N ALA A 190 13.27 16.16 -1.83
CA ALA A 190 13.97 15.33 -0.85
C ALA A 190 14.84 16.17 0.09
N THR A 191 14.75 15.85 1.42
CA THR A 191 15.47 16.60 2.45
C THR A 191 16.18 15.69 3.46
N ILE A 192 17.22 16.24 4.09
CA ILE A 192 17.90 15.67 5.25
C ILE A 192 18.07 16.80 6.27
N ALA A 193 17.58 16.60 7.49
CA ALA A 193 17.62 17.59 8.56
C ALA A 193 17.04 18.97 8.14
N GLY A 194 15.99 18.97 7.31
CA GLY A 194 15.32 20.19 6.84
C GLY A 194 16.03 20.93 5.71
N LYS A 195 17.16 20.42 5.21
CA LYS A 195 17.86 20.96 4.04
C LYS A 195 17.56 20.09 2.82
N SER A 196 17.28 20.71 1.69
CA SER A 196 17.14 20.01 0.40
C SER A 196 18.44 19.33 -0.01
N LEU A 197 18.36 18.27 -0.82
CA LEU A 197 19.55 17.63 -1.37
C LEU A 197 20.39 18.61 -2.21
N ASN A 198 19.75 19.55 -2.91
CA ASN A 198 20.45 20.59 -3.69
C ASN A 198 21.28 21.53 -2.81
N GLU A 199 20.72 21.97 -1.66
CA GLU A 199 21.46 22.79 -0.68
C GLU A 199 22.64 22.02 -0.09
N LEU A 200 22.42 20.77 0.30
CA LEU A 200 23.47 19.90 0.85
C LEU A 200 24.58 19.62 -0.17
N GLN A 201 24.22 19.41 -1.44
CA GLN A 201 25.19 19.24 -2.52
C GLN A 201 26.00 20.51 -2.78
N ALA A 202 25.38 21.69 -2.70
CA ALA A 202 26.09 22.95 -2.84
C ALA A 202 27.08 23.19 -1.69
N GLU A 203 26.72 22.79 -0.44
CA GLU A 203 27.57 22.92 0.73
C GLU A 203 28.73 21.90 0.77
N ASN A 204 28.47 20.65 0.34
CA ASN A 204 29.45 19.57 0.37
C ASN A 204 29.23 18.60 -0.81
N PRO A 205 29.71 18.94 -2.00
CA PRO A 205 29.53 18.12 -3.20
C PRO A 205 30.20 16.76 -3.11
N ASP A 206 31.32 16.62 -2.40
CA ASP A 206 32.02 15.33 -2.26
C ASP A 206 31.18 14.28 -1.56
N LYS A 207 30.24 14.71 -0.71
CA LYS A 207 29.36 13.83 0.05
C LYS A 207 27.98 13.66 -0.59
N TYR A 208 27.42 14.72 -1.14
CA TYR A 208 26.01 14.76 -1.54
C TYR A 208 25.79 14.79 -3.06
N ALA A 209 26.87 14.88 -3.89
CA ALA A 209 26.73 14.69 -5.32
C ALA A 209 26.67 13.20 -5.67
N PHE A 210 25.52 12.77 -6.16
CA PHE A 210 25.31 11.42 -6.67
C PHE A 210 24.35 11.45 -7.87
N ASP A 211 24.40 10.41 -8.70
CA ASP A 211 23.50 10.28 -9.83
C ASP A 211 22.08 9.92 -9.34
N HIS A 212 21.15 10.86 -9.49
CA HIS A 212 19.73 10.70 -9.11
C HIS A 212 19.06 9.59 -9.92
N MET A 213 19.37 9.47 -11.22
CA MET A 213 18.79 8.45 -12.10
C MET A 213 19.26 7.05 -11.70
N GLU A 214 20.54 6.90 -11.33
CA GLU A 214 21.07 5.63 -10.79
C GLU A 214 20.34 5.24 -9.49
N VAL A 215 20.18 6.18 -8.56
CA VAL A 215 19.53 5.93 -7.25
C VAL A 215 18.05 5.58 -7.42
N GLU A 216 17.32 6.28 -8.28
CA GLU A 216 15.93 5.97 -8.60
C GLU A 216 15.79 4.57 -9.18
N GLU A 217 16.63 4.22 -10.14
CA GLU A 217 16.60 2.91 -10.78
C GLU A 217 16.93 1.77 -9.81
N LEU A 218 17.88 1.96 -8.89
CA LEU A 218 18.20 0.99 -7.83
C LEU A 218 17.03 0.82 -6.88
N ALA A 219 16.36 1.90 -6.50
CA ALA A 219 15.17 1.85 -5.66
C ALA A 219 14.03 1.08 -6.37
N ARG A 220 13.75 1.40 -7.64
CA ARG A 220 12.75 0.74 -8.47
C ARG A 220 13.03 -0.77 -8.63
N LYS A 221 14.30 -1.13 -8.86
CA LYS A 221 14.73 -2.52 -9.02
C LYS A 221 14.79 -3.33 -7.73
N GLY A 222 14.73 -2.71 -6.56
CA GLY A 222 14.83 -3.40 -5.27
C GLY A 222 13.83 -4.55 -5.08
N GLY A 223 12.64 -4.45 -5.68
CA GLY A 223 11.65 -5.53 -5.71
C GLY A 223 12.09 -6.74 -6.53
N TYR A 224 12.82 -6.54 -7.63
CA TYR A 224 13.31 -7.62 -8.49
C TYR A 224 14.39 -8.44 -7.83
N VAL A 225 15.31 -7.79 -7.11
CA VAL A 225 16.35 -8.50 -6.33
C VAL A 225 15.69 -9.49 -5.37
N THR A 226 14.64 -9.06 -4.69
CA THR A 226 13.88 -9.94 -3.78
C THR A 226 13.15 -11.05 -4.54
N TYR A 227 12.49 -10.70 -5.65
CA TYR A 227 11.74 -11.67 -6.46
C TYR A 227 12.63 -12.75 -7.06
N GLN A 228 13.82 -12.41 -7.56
CA GLN A 228 14.76 -13.38 -8.12
C GLN A 228 15.19 -14.45 -7.11
N GLY A 229 15.33 -14.08 -5.84
CA GLY A 229 15.78 -15.02 -4.79
C GLY A 229 14.64 -15.82 -4.15
N LYS A 230 13.48 -15.20 -3.92
CA LYS A 230 12.38 -15.82 -3.15
C LYS A 230 11.08 -15.98 -3.93
N GLN A 231 11.00 -15.55 -5.17
CA GLN A 231 9.82 -15.58 -6.05
C GLN A 231 8.63 -14.70 -5.56
N CYS A 232 8.76 -13.99 -4.46
CA CYS A 232 7.79 -13.01 -3.95
C CYS A 232 8.45 -12.01 -3.02
N THR A 233 7.86 -10.82 -2.90
CA THR A 233 8.17 -9.85 -1.83
C THR A 233 7.15 -10.07 -0.73
N GLU A 234 7.58 -10.29 0.50
CA GLU A 234 6.71 -10.66 1.62
C GLU A 234 6.88 -9.72 2.82
N TYR A 235 8.07 -9.72 3.44
CA TYR A 235 8.29 -9.05 4.72
C TYR A 235 8.10 -7.54 4.65
N ALA A 236 8.70 -6.90 3.66
CA ALA A 236 8.68 -5.44 3.56
C ALA A 236 7.30 -4.90 3.19
N VAL A 237 6.57 -5.57 2.28
CA VAL A 237 5.21 -5.18 1.91
C VAL A 237 4.23 -5.43 3.07
N ALA A 238 4.37 -6.53 3.81
CA ALA A 238 3.56 -6.80 4.99
C ALA A 238 3.77 -5.73 6.08
N ASN A 239 5.02 -5.33 6.33
CA ASN A 239 5.31 -4.24 7.26
C ASN A 239 4.85 -2.87 6.75
N SER A 240 4.83 -2.63 5.43
CA SER A 240 4.24 -1.41 4.86
C SER A 240 2.74 -1.34 5.15
N ALA A 241 1.99 -2.43 4.94
CA ALA A 241 0.57 -2.51 5.29
C ALA A 241 0.36 -2.33 6.81
N ALA A 242 1.12 -3.04 7.64
CA ALA A 242 1.04 -2.91 9.10
C ALA A 242 1.33 -1.47 9.57
N ARG A 243 2.23 -0.75 8.89
CA ARG A 243 2.51 0.67 9.17
C ARG A 243 1.32 1.57 8.89
N VAL A 244 0.60 1.34 7.79
CA VAL A 244 -0.63 2.07 7.47
C VAL A 244 -1.71 1.75 8.51
N CYS A 245 -1.92 0.46 8.83
CA CYS A 245 -2.87 0.06 9.87
C CYS A 245 -2.57 0.72 11.23
N ALA A 246 -1.30 0.79 11.63
CA ALA A 246 -0.90 1.45 12.86
C ALA A 246 -1.22 2.95 12.83
N ALA A 247 -0.95 3.64 11.71
CA ALA A 247 -1.24 5.06 11.55
C ALA A 247 -2.75 5.35 11.72
N VAL A 248 -3.60 4.51 11.13
CA VAL A 248 -5.05 4.60 11.27
C VAL A 248 -5.49 4.34 12.73
N LEU A 249 -5.12 3.17 13.27
CA LEU A 249 -5.63 2.72 14.57
C LEU A 249 -5.11 3.51 15.77
N HIS A 250 -3.95 4.15 15.64
CA HIS A 250 -3.39 5.01 16.67
C HIS A 250 -3.65 6.50 16.42
N ASN A 251 -4.37 6.83 15.34
CA ASN A 251 -4.63 8.20 14.90
C ASN A 251 -3.34 9.05 14.86
N GLU A 252 -2.33 8.53 14.18
CA GLU A 252 -0.97 9.12 14.25
C GLU A 252 -0.81 10.41 13.44
N HIS A 253 -1.70 10.68 12.47
CA HIS A 253 -1.54 11.74 11.47
C HIS A 253 -0.18 11.67 10.77
N ALA A 254 0.25 10.44 10.45
CA ALA A 254 1.55 10.18 9.85
C ALA A 254 1.55 10.54 8.36
N VAL A 255 2.61 11.21 7.90
CA VAL A 255 2.82 11.46 6.46
C VAL A 255 3.46 10.22 5.84
N LEU A 256 2.73 9.54 4.97
CA LEU A 256 3.18 8.35 4.25
C LEU A 256 2.96 8.54 2.74
N SER A 257 3.85 8.00 1.90
CA SER A 257 3.56 7.87 0.46
C SER A 257 2.61 6.68 0.30
N ALA A 258 1.35 6.96 -0.01
CA ALA A 258 0.31 5.96 -0.16
C ALA A 258 -0.57 6.28 -1.37
N SER A 259 -1.17 5.25 -1.96
CA SER A 259 -2.11 5.41 -3.07
C SER A 259 -3.44 5.93 -2.55
N THR A 260 -3.87 7.06 -3.08
CA THR A 260 -5.11 7.76 -2.71
C THR A 260 -5.77 8.37 -3.92
N LEU A 261 -7.07 8.69 -3.84
CA LEU A 261 -7.81 9.29 -4.96
C LEU A 261 -7.28 10.69 -5.28
N MET A 262 -6.95 10.92 -6.55
CA MET A 262 -6.62 12.24 -7.06
C MET A 262 -7.91 13.06 -7.28
N THR A 263 -7.89 14.28 -6.75
CA THR A 263 -9.00 15.24 -6.78
C THR A 263 -8.56 16.62 -7.30
N GLY A 264 -7.55 16.64 -8.16
CA GLY A 264 -7.00 17.85 -8.77
C GLY A 264 -5.51 18.07 -8.55
N GLN A 265 -4.83 17.21 -7.77
CA GLN A 265 -3.37 17.31 -7.56
C GLN A 265 -2.64 17.17 -8.89
N TYR A 266 -1.83 18.18 -9.23
CA TYR A 266 -1.15 18.31 -10.52
C TYR A 266 -2.09 18.24 -11.74
N GLY A 267 -3.40 18.47 -11.57
CA GLY A 267 -4.41 18.35 -12.62
C GLY A 267 -4.91 16.92 -12.86
N GLU A 268 -4.53 15.98 -12.02
CA GLU A 268 -4.97 14.57 -12.09
C GLU A 268 -6.22 14.33 -11.24
N GLU A 269 -7.20 13.61 -11.78
CA GLU A 269 -8.48 13.32 -11.14
C GLU A 269 -8.96 11.88 -11.44
N GLY A 270 -9.77 11.33 -10.54
CA GLY A 270 -10.57 10.12 -10.77
C GLY A 270 -9.78 8.80 -10.80
N ILE A 271 -8.53 8.81 -10.39
CA ILE A 271 -7.69 7.63 -10.22
C ILE A 271 -7.00 7.64 -8.86
N PHE A 272 -6.69 6.48 -8.34
CA PHE A 272 -5.79 6.35 -7.20
C PHE A 272 -4.34 6.33 -7.72
N THR A 273 -3.46 7.07 -7.04
CA THR A 273 -2.01 7.05 -7.28
C THR A 273 -1.28 7.56 -6.04
N SER A 274 0.03 7.34 -5.96
CA SER A 274 0.78 7.61 -4.73
C SER A 274 1.28 9.04 -4.67
N LEU A 275 0.92 9.72 -3.59
CA LEU A 275 1.51 10.98 -3.12
C LEU A 275 1.73 10.90 -1.59
N PRO A 276 2.58 11.77 -1.01
CA PRO A 276 2.62 11.93 0.43
C PRO A 276 1.26 12.40 0.95
N CYS A 277 0.70 11.68 1.90
CA CYS A 277 -0.59 12.03 2.50
C CYS A 277 -0.57 11.81 4.02
N VAL A 278 -1.37 12.58 4.74
CA VAL A 278 -1.61 12.40 6.17
C VAL A 278 -2.60 11.26 6.35
N ILE A 279 -2.22 10.27 7.14
CA ILE A 279 -3.06 9.12 7.47
C ILE A 279 -3.34 9.13 8.98
N GLY A 280 -4.62 9.20 9.31
CA GLY A 280 -5.15 9.15 10.67
C GLY A 280 -6.38 8.24 10.77
N ALA A 281 -7.15 8.39 11.84
CA ALA A 281 -8.31 7.54 12.12
C ALA A 281 -9.43 7.66 11.07
N GLU A 282 -9.53 8.80 10.39
CA GLU A 282 -10.53 9.04 9.32
C GLU A 282 -10.03 8.59 7.93
N GLY A 283 -8.86 7.94 7.85
CA GLY A 283 -8.22 7.53 6.61
C GLY A 283 -7.24 8.57 6.08
N VAL A 284 -7.35 8.93 4.80
CA VAL A 284 -6.53 9.99 4.18
C VAL A 284 -7.14 11.34 4.49
N GLU A 285 -6.46 12.14 5.32
CA GLU A 285 -6.97 13.42 5.80
C GLU A 285 -6.49 14.60 4.95
N GLU A 286 -5.26 14.52 4.42
CA GLU A 286 -4.65 15.55 3.57
C GLU A 286 -3.72 14.90 2.55
N VAL A 287 -3.63 15.45 1.35
CA VAL A 287 -2.70 15.02 0.29
C VAL A 287 -1.77 16.17 -0.06
N TYR A 288 -0.48 15.95 0.05
CA TYR A 288 0.52 16.98 -0.25
C TYR A 288 0.96 16.92 -1.71
N THR A 289 0.93 18.08 -2.37
CA THR A 289 1.65 18.30 -3.62
C THR A 289 3.07 18.74 -3.29
N LEU A 290 4.07 18.06 -3.87
CA LEU A 290 5.48 18.40 -3.74
C LEU A 290 5.89 19.43 -4.77
N ASP A 291 6.95 20.20 -4.49
CA ASP A 291 7.60 21.03 -5.52
C ASP A 291 8.41 20.14 -6.46
N LEU A 292 7.83 19.79 -7.60
CA LEU A 292 8.45 18.93 -8.62
C LEU A 292 9.19 19.75 -9.68
N SER A 293 10.26 19.19 -10.21
CA SER A 293 10.85 19.69 -11.45
C SER A 293 9.94 19.38 -12.64
N GLU A 294 10.17 20.05 -13.79
CA GLU A 294 9.42 19.75 -15.02
C GLU A 294 9.53 18.27 -15.42
N TYR A 295 10.72 17.69 -15.29
CA TYR A 295 10.97 16.26 -15.56
C TYR A 295 10.15 15.35 -14.63
N GLU A 296 10.13 15.64 -13.31
CA GLU A 296 9.38 14.85 -12.33
C GLU A 296 7.87 14.99 -12.54
N LEU A 297 7.39 16.20 -12.85
CA LEU A 297 5.98 16.43 -13.15
C LEU A 297 5.52 15.68 -14.42
N GLU A 298 6.32 15.75 -15.49
CA GLU A 298 6.03 14.98 -16.72
C GLU A 298 6.05 13.46 -16.44
N GLY A 299 6.98 12.99 -15.62
CA GLY A 299 7.05 11.60 -15.18
C GLY A 299 5.80 11.19 -14.40
N PHE A 300 5.31 12.05 -13.49
CA PHE A 300 4.09 11.80 -12.74
C PHE A 300 2.85 11.68 -13.64
N HIS A 301 2.70 12.56 -14.63
CA HIS A 301 1.61 12.45 -15.61
C HIS A 301 1.68 11.16 -16.44
N LYS A 302 2.88 10.75 -16.88
CA LYS A 302 3.07 9.47 -17.58
C LYS A 302 2.68 8.28 -16.69
N SER A 303 3.00 8.36 -15.41
CA SER A 303 2.65 7.35 -14.41
C SER A 303 1.14 7.25 -14.20
N CYS A 304 0.45 8.39 -14.09
CA CYS A 304 -1.02 8.46 -14.02
C CYS A 304 -1.68 7.92 -15.30
N GLN A 305 -1.10 8.22 -16.47
CA GLN A 305 -1.62 7.68 -17.74
C GLN A 305 -1.50 6.16 -17.81
N HIS A 306 -0.40 5.58 -17.31
CA HIS A 306 -0.23 4.12 -17.24
C HIS A 306 -1.33 3.45 -16.39
N ILE A 307 -1.72 4.06 -15.27
CA ILE A 307 -2.85 3.58 -14.46
C ILE A 307 -4.16 3.58 -15.28
N ARG A 308 -4.43 4.68 -16.01
CA ARG A 308 -5.62 4.76 -16.88
C ARG A 308 -5.60 3.73 -18.00
N ASP A 309 -4.43 3.49 -18.59
CA ASP A 309 -4.27 2.49 -19.65
C ASP A 309 -4.53 1.07 -19.13
N ASN A 310 -4.18 0.78 -17.87
CA ASN A 310 -4.51 -0.47 -17.22
C ASN A 310 -6.01 -0.60 -16.92
N ILE A 311 -6.65 0.46 -16.42
CA ILE A 311 -8.10 0.51 -16.18
C ILE A 311 -8.86 0.28 -17.50
N ALA A 312 -8.43 0.91 -18.58
CA ALA A 312 -9.06 0.79 -19.90
C ALA A 312 -9.00 -0.64 -20.50
N GLN A 313 -8.21 -1.54 -19.93
CA GLN A 313 -8.19 -2.96 -20.31
C GLN A 313 -9.29 -3.79 -19.65
N LEU A 314 -9.96 -3.24 -18.62
CA LEU A 314 -11.00 -3.94 -17.86
C LEU A 314 -12.34 -3.80 -18.61
N ASP A 315 -12.78 -4.87 -19.24
CA ASP A 315 -14.01 -4.91 -20.05
C ASP A 315 -15.30 -4.87 -19.22
N TRP A 316 -15.21 -5.11 -17.91
CA TRP A 316 -16.33 -5.00 -16.95
C TRP A 316 -16.42 -3.65 -16.24
N TRP A 317 -15.48 -2.73 -16.48
CA TRP A 317 -15.39 -1.45 -15.78
C TRP A 317 -16.70 -0.64 -15.80
N ASP A 318 -17.26 -0.42 -17.00
CA ASP A 318 -18.47 0.36 -17.17
C ASP A 318 -19.75 -0.40 -16.77
N ALA A 319 -19.71 -1.74 -16.77
CA ALA A 319 -20.87 -2.57 -16.48
C ALA A 319 -21.19 -2.70 -14.98
N GLU A 320 -20.23 -2.41 -14.12
CA GLU A 320 -20.32 -2.60 -12.66
C GLU A 320 -20.02 -1.33 -11.87
N ALA A 321 -19.98 -0.19 -12.55
CA ALA A 321 -19.79 1.10 -11.91
C ALA A 321 -20.85 1.34 -10.82
N TYR A 322 -20.41 1.89 -9.71
CA TYR A 322 -21.31 2.45 -8.72
C TYR A 322 -22.02 3.64 -9.32
N ASP A 323 -23.34 3.55 -9.46
CA ASP A 323 -24.18 4.69 -9.83
C ASP A 323 -24.23 5.67 -8.65
N ALA A 324 -23.43 6.72 -8.70
CA ALA A 324 -23.53 7.83 -7.76
C ALA A 324 -24.95 8.43 -7.89
N LYS A 325 -25.77 8.17 -6.90
CA LYS A 325 -27.12 8.73 -6.78
C LYS A 325 -27.08 10.11 -6.21
#